data_ab793d9458cf4ec1779ab56c2bed9f74
#
_entry.id   ab793d9458cf4ec1779ab56c2bed9f74
#
_cell.length_a   1.000
_cell.length_b   1.000
_cell.length_c   1.000
_cell.angle_alpha   90.00
_cell.angle_beta   90.00
_cell.angle_gamma   90.00
#
_symmetry.space_group_name_H-M   'P 1'
#
loop_
_entity.id
_entity.type
_entity.pdbx_description
1 polymer ?
#
loop_
_entity_poly.entity_id
_entity_poly.type
_entity_poly.pdbx_seq_one_letter_code
_entity_poly.pdbx_strand_id
1 'polypeptide(L)'
;MFKEILEKLLEWVGEKFGVTKLSEINLATELDTRAIGTGLEWKTSVVDFLNLIGLDSSPAAREKLGKELGIEGKPGSAKYNEALRKAVFVELQKNGGTIPPSIL
;
A
#
# COMPACT_ATOMS: atom_id res chain seq x y z
N MET A 1 10.88 -1.70 5.24
CA MET A 1 10.04 -1.43 4.05
C MET A 1 8.57 -1.31 4.37
N PHE A 2 7.93 -2.29 4.96
CA PHE A 2 6.53 -2.16 5.32
C PHE A 2 6.27 -1.09 6.38
N LYS A 3 7.19 -0.96 7.34
CA LYS A 3 7.13 0.09 8.35
C LYS A 3 7.08 1.48 7.73
N GLU A 4 7.81 1.72 6.65
CA GLU A 4 7.78 2.99 5.93
C GLU A 4 6.41 3.26 5.29
N ILE A 5 5.74 2.21 4.81
CA ILE A 5 4.37 2.33 4.29
C ILE A 5 3.44 2.81 5.40
N LEU A 6 3.49 2.17 6.58
CA LEU A 6 2.68 2.57 7.72
C LEU A 6 2.99 4.00 8.18
N GLU A 7 4.27 4.35 8.27
CA GLU A 7 4.69 5.69 8.69
C GLU A 7 4.18 6.76 7.72
N LYS A 8 4.29 6.52 6.41
CA LYS A 8 3.80 7.47 5.40
C LYS A 8 2.29 7.65 5.48
N LEU A 9 1.55 6.55 5.62
CA LEU A 9 0.11 6.62 5.73
C LEU A 9 -0.32 7.35 7.00
N LEU A 10 0.28 7.03 8.14
CA LEU A 10 -0.04 7.68 9.42
C LEU A 10 0.33 9.17 9.40
N GLU A 11 1.47 9.53 8.81
CA GLU A 11 1.85 10.92 8.65
C GLU A 11 0.80 11.68 7.83
N TRP A 12 0.41 11.12 6.70
CA TRP A 12 -0.58 11.74 5.81
C TRP A 12 -1.95 11.90 6.49
N VAL A 13 -2.51 10.82 7.03
CA VAL A 13 -3.85 10.90 7.65
C VAL A 13 -3.81 11.67 8.96
N GLY A 14 -2.69 11.63 9.67
CA GLY A 14 -2.49 12.43 10.87
C GLY A 14 -2.53 13.92 10.59
N GLU A 15 -1.86 14.36 9.53
CA GLU A 15 -1.88 15.76 9.11
C GLU A 15 -3.27 16.20 8.63
N LYS A 16 -3.95 15.32 7.89
CA LYS A 16 -5.24 15.64 7.29
C LYS A 16 -6.40 15.61 8.30
N PHE A 17 -6.39 14.65 9.22
CA PHE A 17 -7.53 14.37 10.11
C PHE A 17 -7.21 14.50 11.60
N GLY A 18 -5.95 14.65 11.97
CA GLY A 18 -5.55 14.68 13.38
C GLY A 18 -5.64 13.33 14.08
N VAL A 19 -5.67 12.23 13.32
CA VAL A 19 -5.77 10.87 13.87
C VAL A 19 -4.39 10.25 14.09
N THR A 20 -4.34 9.22 14.95
CA THR A 20 -3.10 8.52 15.28
C THR A 20 -3.10 7.05 14.84
N LYS A 21 -4.24 6.55 14.36
CA LYS A 21 -4.41 5.15 13.95
C LYS A 21 -5.16 5.08 12.62
N LEU A 22 -4.80 4.12 11.78
CA LEU A 22 -5.48 3.89 10.50
C LEU A 22 -6.95 3.50 10.70
N SER A 23 -7.28 2.86 11.84
CA SER A 23 -8.65 2.43 12.14
C SER A 23 -9.62 3.59 12.39
N GLU A 24 -9.12 4.80 12.57
CA GLU A 24 -9.94 5.99 12.81
C GLU A 24 -10.51 6.61 11.54
N ILE A 25 -10.05 6.13 10.37
CA ILE A 25 -10.53 6.60 9.06
C ILE A 25 -10.81 5.39 8.15
N ASN A 26 -11.50 5.61 7.03
CA ASN A 26 -11.64 4.60 6.00
C ASN A 26 -10.48 4.77 5.00
N LEU A 27 -9.45 3.93 5.16
CA LEU A 27 -8.23 4.05 4.37
C LEU A 27 -8.49 3.95 2.87
N ALA A 28 -9.31 3.00 2.43
CA ALA A 28 -9.60 2.83 1.01
C ALA A 28 -10.26 4.06 0.41
N THR A 29 -11.21 4.67 1.12
CA THR A 29 -11.86 5.91 0.68
C THR A 29 -10.86 7.05 0.56
N GLU A 30 -9.95 7.18 1.54
CA GLU A 30 -8.94 8.23 1.50
C GLU A 30 -7.92 8.02 0.39
N LEU A 31 -7.55 6.78 0.11
CA LEU A 31 -6.68 6.46 -1.03
C LEU A 31 -7.37 6.78 -2.36
N ASP A 32 -8.65 6.46 -2.50
CA ASP A 32 -9.44 6.82 -3.69
C ASP A 32 -9.45 8.33 -3.90
N THR A 33 -9.67 9.09 -2.84
CA THR A 33 -9.67 10.56 -2.90
C THR A 33 -8.31 11.09 -3.32
N ARG A 34 -7.24 10.56 -2.74
CA ARG A 34 -5.87 10.97 -3.09
C ARG A 34 -5.52 10.64 -4.54
N ALA A 35 -6.08 9.57 -5.08
CA ALA A 35 -5.83 9.13 -6.45
C ALA A 35 -6.54 9.96 -7.52
N ILE A 36 -7.53 10.77 -7.14
CA ILE A 36 -8.28 11.60 -8.11
C ILE A 36 -7.32 12.48 -8.91
N GLY A 37 -7.41 12.41 -10.24
CA GLY A 37 -6.59 13.21 -11.13
C GLY A 37 -5.16 12.73 -11.32
N THR A 38 -4.74 11.64 -10.67
CA THR A 38 -3.37 11.11 -10.79
C THR A 38 -3.21 10.05 -11.87
N GLY A 39 -4.29 9.38 -12.26
CA GLY A 39 -4.24 8.22 -13.15
C GLY A 39 -3.69 6.95 -12.48
N LEU A 40 -3.41 7.00 -11.17
CA LEU A 40 -2.87 5.85 -10.45
C LEU A 40 -3.99 4.90 -10.03
N GLU A 41 -3.78 3.60 -10.27
CA GLU A 41 -4.71 2.53 -9.93
C GLU A 41 -4.18 1.71 -8.75
N TRP A 42 -4.27 2.28 -7.57
CA TRP A 42 -3.68 1.70 -6.36
C TRP A 42 -4.29 0.35 -5.98
N LYS A 43 -5.56 0.10 -6.34
CA LYS A 43 -6.25 -1.16 -5.99
C LYS A 43 -5.68 -2.37 -6.72
N THR A 44 -5.18 -2.16 -7.94
CA THR A 44 -4.75 -3.25 -8.82
C THR A 44 -3.25 -3.28 -9.09
N SER A 45 -2.53 -2.22 -8.74
CA SER A 45 -1.10 -2.10 -9.02
C SER A 45 -0.32 -1.71 -7.76
N VAL A 46 0.59 -2.58 -7.33
CA VAL A 46 1.46 -2.26 -6.19
C VAL A 46 2.39 -1.09 -6.51
N VAL A 47 2.83 -0.97 -7.77
CA VAL A 47 3.64 0.16 -8.22
C VAL A 47 2.88 1.47 -8.05
N ASP A 48 1.64 1.51 -8.53
CA ASP A 48 0.80 2.69 -8.41
C ASP A 48 0.47 3.01 -6.95
N PHE A 49 0.24 1.99 -6.13
CA PHE A 49 0.02 2.18 -4.71
C PHE A 49 1.21 2.88 -4.05
N LEU A 50 2.42 2.37 -4.28
CA LEU A 50 3.63 2.96 -3.71
C LEU A 50 3.84 4.39 -4.21
N ASN A 51 3.62 4.63 -5.50
CA ASN A 51 3.72 5.97 -6.07
C ASN A 51 2.70 6.93 -5.45
N LEU A 52 1.47 6.44 -5.21
CA LEU A 52 0.41 7.27 -4.64
C LEU A 52 0.77 7.78 -3.24
N ILE A 53 1.42 6.95 -2.45
CA ILE A 53 1.82 7.34 -1.09
C ILE A 53 3.22 7.95 -1.02
N GLY A 54 3.86 8.16 -2.17
CA GLY A 54 5.15 8.87 -2.24
C GLY A 54 6.36 8.04 -1.87
N LEU A 55 6.30 6.72 -2.02
CA LEU A 55 7.41 5.83 -1.74
C LEU A 55 8.06 5.31 -3.02
N ASP A 56 9.31 4.86 -2.90
CA ASP A 56 10.04 4.24 -3.98
C ASP A 56 9.33 2.96 -4.45
N SER A 57 8.98 2.91 -5.73
CA SER A 57 8.32 1.77 -6.37
C SER A 57 9.25 1.02 -7.32
N SER A 58 10.56 1.28 -7.27
CA SER A 58 11.54 0.64 -8.13
C SER A 58 11.54 -0.88 -7.97
N PRO A 59 12.09 -1.62 -8.97
CA PRO A 59 12.25 -3.07 -8.83
C PRO A 59 13.02 -3.47 -7.58
N ALA A 60 14.07 -2.75 -7.21
CA ALA A 60 14.86 -3.02 -6.01
C ALA A 60 14.03 -2.85 -4.73
N ALA A 61 13.22 -1.78 -4.66
CA ALA A 61 12.35 -1.52 -3.51
C ALA A 61 11.29 -2.62 -3.37
N ARG A 62 10.69 -3.04 -4.48
CA ARG A 62 9.68 -4.12 -4.48
C ARG A 62 10.28 -5.46 -4.08
N GLU A 63 11.52 -5.73 -4.50
CA GLU A 63 12.21 -6.96 -4.11
C GLU A 63 12.48 -6.99 -2.61
N LYS A 64 12.94 -5.89 -2.03
CA LYS A 64 13.16 -5.77 -0.58
C LYS A 64 11.87 -5.98 0.19
N LEU A 65 10.81 -5.33 -0.24
CA LEU A 65 9.49 -5.45 0.39
C LEU A 65 8.97 -6.89 0.28
N GLY A 66 9.14 -7.52 -0.87
CA GLY A 66 8.75 -8.90 -1.09
C GLY A 66 9.48 -9.88 -0.18
N LYS A 67 10.78 -9.70 0.01
CA LYS A 67 11.55 -10.53 0.93
C LYS A 67 11.05 -10.37 2.36
N GLU A 68 10.77 -9.16 2.78
CA GLU A 68 10.24 -8.88 4.11
C GLU A 68 8.88 -9.54 4.34
N LEU A 69 8.01 -9.54 3.32
CA LEU A 69 6.67 -10.10 3.41
C LEU A 69 6.61 -11.59 3.02
N GLY A 70 7.76 -12.21 2.73
CA GLY A 70 7.82 -13.63 2.43
C GLY A 70 7.28 -14.01 1.05
N ILE A 71 7.34 -13.11 0.07
CA ILE A 71 6.86 -13.37 -1.27
C ILE A 71 7.90 -14.19 -2.04
N GLU A 72 7.45 -15.33 -2.57
CA GLU A 72 8.28 -16.21 -3.40
C GLU A 72 8.03 -15.91 -4.88
N GLY A 73 8.99 -16.30 -5.72
CA GLY A 73 8.89 -16.17 -7.15
C GLY A 73 9.88 -15.18 -7.73
N LYS A 74 9.71 -14.87 -9.02
CA LYS A 74 10.63 -14.02 -9.76
C LYS A 74 10.25 -12.55 -9.54
N PRO A 75 11.10 -11.76 -8.86
CA PRO A 75 10.84 -10.33 -8.67
C PRO A 75 10.62 -9.63 -10.01
N GLY A 76 9.63 -8.74 -10.06
CA GLY A 76 9.29 -7.99 -11.26
C GLY A 76 8.30 -8.66 -12.20
N SER A 77 8.00 -9.94 -12.00
CA SER A 77 6.96 -10.61 -12.78
C SER A 77 5.57 -10.12 -12.35
N ALA A 78 4.59 -10.24 -13.26
CA ALA A 78 3.20 -9.89 -12.94
C ALA A 78 2.67 -10.68 -11.74
N LYS A 79 3.00 -11.96 -11.68
CA LYS A 79 2.59 -12.83 -10.58
C LYS A 79 3.20 -12.38 -9.25
N TYR A 80 4.47 -12.01 -9.26
CA TYR A 80 5.16 -11.52 -8.06
C TYR A 80 4.53 -10.20 -7.58
N ASN A 81 4.30 -9.25 -8.49
CA ASN A 81 3.70 -7.96 -8.17
C ASN A 81 2.30 -8.14 -7.59
N GLU A 82 1.52 -9.07 -8.13
CA GLU A 82 0.16 -9.35 -7.64
C GLU A 82 0.19 -9.95 -6.22
N ALA A 83 1.10 -10.89 -5.98
CA ALA A 83 1.28 -11.47 -4.65
C ALA A 83 1.75 -10.40 -3.65
N LEU A 84 2.65 -9.52 -4.08
CA LEU A 84 3.15 -8.41 -3.26
C LEU A 84 2.02 -7.45 -2.90
N ARG A 85 1.18 -7.07 -3.86
CA ARG A 85 0.03 -6.20 -3.63
C ARG A 85 -0.89 -6.78 -2.55
N LYS A 86 -1.25 -8.04 -2.70
CA LYS A 86 -2.12 -8.73 -1.74
C LYS A 86 -1.50 -8.77 -0.35
N ALA A 87 -0.23 -9.11 -0.26
CA ALA A 87 0.48 -9.19 1.02
C ALA A 87 0.53 -7.82 1.72
N VAL A 88 0.79 -6.75 0.99
CA VAL A 88 0.80 -5.39 1.54
C VAL A 88 -0.59 -5.04 2.09
N PHE A 89 -1.65 -5.31 1.35
CA PHE A 89 -3.01 -4.97 1.80
C PHE A 89 -3.46 -5.82 2.98
N VAL A 90 -3.08 -7.09 3.04
CA VAL A 90 -3.35 -7.93 4.22
C VAL A 90 -2.65 -7.36 5.46
N GLU A 91 -1.39 -6.95 5.33
CA GLU A 91 -0.67 -6.34 6.45
C GLU A 91 -1.30 -5.00 6.86
N LEU A 92 -1.79 -4.20 5.92
CA LEU A 92 -2.49 -2.96 6.25
C LEU A 92 -3.77 -3.24 7.03
N GLN A 93 -4.53 -4.28 6.66
CA GLN A 93 -5.71 -4.68 7.43
C GLN A 93 -5.36 -5.09 8.84
N LYS A 94 -4.26 -5.83 9.03
CA LYS A 94 -3.79 -6.23 10.36
C LYS A 94 -3.44 -5.02 11.22
N ASN A 95 -3.10 -3.90 10.61
CA ASN A 95 -2.79 -2.66 11.29
C ASN A 95 -3.97 -1.67 11.30
N GLY A 96 -5.18 -2.16 11.10
CA GLY A 96 -6.40 -1.37 11.22
C GLY A 96 -6.84 -0.66 9.94
N GLY A 97 -6.11 -0.82 8.84
CA GLY A 97 -6.49 -0.20 7.57
C GLY A 97 -7.72 -0.85 6.96
N THR A 98 -8.70 -0.05 6.53
CA THR A 98 -9.90 -0.55 5.85
C THR A 98 -9.56 -0.81 4.39
N ILE A 99 -9.51 -2.10 4.03
CA ILE A 99 -9.25 -2.55 2.66
C ILE A 99 -10.42 -3.44 2.23
N PRO A 100 -11.08 -3.14 1.10
CA PRO A 100 -12.21 -3.98 0.65
C PRO A 100 -11.75 -5.40 0.34
N PRO A 101 -12.50 -6.43 0.78
CA PRO A 101 -12.14 -7.82 0.47
C PRO A 101 -12.03 -8.11 -1.03
N SER A 102 -12.74 -7.35 -1.85
CA SER A 102 -12.74 -7.54 -3.32
C SER A 102 -11.39 -7.29 -3.98
N ILE A 103 -10.46 -6.60 -3.32
CA ILE A 103 -9.15 -6.31 -3.89
C ILE A 103 -8.02 -7.13 -3.26
N LEU A 104 -8.36 -8.05 -2.40
CA LEU A 104 -7.39 -8.96 -1.77
C LEU A 104 -7.15 -10.22 -2.57
#